data_026630135c6d8a7aa1d60e7e71d135cd
#
_entry.id   026630135c6d8a7aa1d60e7e71d135cd
#
_cell.length_a   1.000
_cell.length_b   1.000
_cell.length_c   1.000
_cell.angle_alpha   90.00
_cell.angle_beta   90.00
_cell.angle_gamma   90.00
#
_symmetry.space_group_name_H-M   'P 1'
#
loop_
_entity.id
_entity.type
_entity.pdbx_description
1 polymer ?
#
loop_
_entity_poly.entity_id
_entity_poly.type
_entity_poly.pdbx_seq_one_letter_code
_entity_poly.pdbx_strand_id
1 'polypeptide(L)'
;MQREWFEKDYYATLGVAQSATAKEITKAYRKLARQYHPDTNPNNAAAEEKFKEVSSAYDVLGDEEKRKEYDEVRRSGSSGGGFRMDPNFSGGEGFGDIFSQMFGGARRRGSAGVGPQRGGDIEATLTLDFSDAVQGLTTELHITSEAQCTGCNGSGARQGTTPKRCPTCQGRGSVEDNQGVFAFSSPCPQCSGRTVIIEYPCAGCRGTGREMRPRDVNVRIPAGVADGQRIRLKGRGTPGTNGGPAGDLFVMCHVAAHKIFGRDGSHLTVRLPITFAEAALGADIEVPTLSGEAVTLRLKAGTQSGSRHRVKGKGIASAKTTGDLIVSVDVVVPTELTDEQKDAVVAFAKAFDGSPRDNVLAQAKQAKRAAS
;
A
#
# COMPACT_ATOMS: atom_id res chain seq x y z
N MET A 1 11.40 2.06 -31.90
CA MET A 1 12.44 1.02 -32.02
C MET A 1 13.73 1.60 -31.46
N GLN A 2 14.30 0.99 -30.45
CA GLN A 2 15.46 1.55 -29.77
C GLN A 2 16.72 1.21 -30.59
N ARG A 3 17.52 2.22 -30.89
CA ARG A 3 18.78 2.11 -31.65
C ARG A 3 19.78 1.15 -30.98
N GLU A 4 19.72 1.02 -29.67
CA GLU A 4 20.54 0.12 -28.83
C GLU A 4 20.30 -1.37 -29.12
N TRP A 5 19.14 -1.76 -29.66
CA TRP A 5 18.83 -3.14 -29.99
C TRP A 5 19.62 -3.67 -31.20
N PHE A 6 20.12 -2.78 -32.02
CA PHE A 6 20.99 -3.11 -33.16
C PHE A 6 22.47 -3.21 -32.74
N GLU A 7 22.87 -2.47 -31.70
CA GLU A 7 24.26 -2.35 -31.32
C GLU A 7 24.69 -3.31 -30.21
N LYS A 8 23.75 -3.67 -29.29
CA LYS A 8 24.05 -4.48 -28.10
C LYS A 8 23.53 -5.91 -28.21
N ASP A 9 24.38 -6.87 -27.86
CA ASP A 9 23.98 -8.28 -27.74
C ASP A 9 23.58 -8.61 -26.31
N TYR A 10 22.27 -8.54 -26.04
CA TYR A 10 21.73 -8.78 -24.71
C TYR A 10 21.89 -10.23 -24.25
N TYR A 11 21.91 -11.22 -25.16
CA TYR A 11 22.20 -12.61 -24.84
C TYR A 11 23.64 -12.79 -24.39
N ALA A 12 24.57 -12.15 -25.08
CA ALA A 12 25.99 -12.16 -24.70
C ALA A 12 26.21 -11.40 -23.36
N THR A 13 25.51 -10.30 -23.13
CA THR A 13 25.56 -9.53 -21.85
C THR A 13 25.12 -10.39 -20.66
N LEU A 14 24.10 -11.21 -20.80
CA LEU A 14 23.67 -12.14 -19.74
C LEU A 14 24.44 -13.46 -19.73
N GLY A 15 25.29 -13.70 -20.73
CA GLY A 15 26.08 -14.95 -20.88
C GLY A 15 25.20 -16.17 -21.10
N VAL A 16 24.10 -16.04 -21.86
CA VAL A 16 23.15 -17.11 -22.19
C VAL A 16 23.03 -17.28 -23.70
N ALA A 17 22.65 -18.46 -24.13
CA ALA A 17 22.40 -18.75 -25.55
C ALA A 17 21.09 -18.08 -26.02
N GLN A 18 20.97 -17.75 -27.31
CA GLN A 18 19.73 -17.20 -27.87
C GLN A 18 18.53 -18.14 -27.72
N SER A 19 18.79 -19.45 -27.63
CA SER A 19 17.79 -20.48 -27.38
C SER A 19 17.42 -20.67 -25.89
N ALA A 20 18.01 -19.86 -24.98
CA ALA A 20 17.79 -20.00 -23.54
C ALA A 20 16.32 -19.78 -23.14
N THR A 21 15.87 -20.58 -22.21
CA THR A 21 14.52 -20.48 -21.65
C THR A 21 14.39 -19.25 -20.74
N ALA A 22 13.17 -18.77 -20.50
CA ALA A 22 12.91 -17.66 -19.59
C ALA A 22 13.45 -17.91 -18.16
N LYS A 23 13.45 -19.18 -17.73
CA LYS A 23 14.01 -19.58 -16.43
C LYS A 23 15.55 -19.44 -16.38
N GLU A 24 16.23 -19.77 -17.45
CA GLU A 24 17.68 -19.64 -17.57
C GLU A 24 18.11 -18.17 -17.63
N ILE A 25 17.39 -17.35 -18.39
CA ILE A 25 17.59 -15.91 -18.46
C ILE A 25 17.43 -15.27 -17.07
N THR A 26 16.35 -15.61 -16.35
CA THR A 26 16.12 -15.11 -15.01
C THR A 26 17.20 -15.57 -14.02
N LYS A 27 17.67 -16.80 -14.14
CA LYS A 27 18.75 -17.35 -13.29
C LYS A 27 20.07 -16.64 -13.54
N ALA A 28 20.43 -16.41 -14.80
CA ALA A 28 21.64 -15.68 -15.20
C ALA A 28 21.61 -14.23 -14.68
N TYR A 29 20.49 -13.54 -14.91
CA TYR A 29 20.29 -12.18 -14.38
C TYR A 29 20.51 -12.10 -12.87
N ARG A 30 19.82 -12.97 -12.09
CA ARG A 30 19.95 -12.97 -10.63
C ARG A 30 21.38 -13.21 -10.14
N LYS A 31 22.14 -14.04 -10.86
CA LYS A 31 23.56 -14.29 -10.54
C LYS A 31 24.40 -13.03 -10.75
N LEU A 32 24.28 -12.39 -11.93
CA LEU A 32 25.05 -11.21 -12.31
C LEU A 32 24.61 -9.97 -11.48
N ALA A 33 23.32 -9.81 -11.23
CA ALA A 33 22.79 -8.73 -10.41
C ALA A 33 23.33 -8.78 -8.97
N ARG A 34 23.46 -9.95 -8.35
CA ARG A 34 24.10 -10.12 -7.05
C ARG A 34 25.60 -9.83 -7.08
N GLN A 35 26.26 -10.23 -8.16
CA GLN A 35 27.71 -10.04 -8.32
C GLN A 35 28.10 -8.56 -8.48
N TYR A 36 27.27 -7.78 -9.20
CA TYR A 36 27.55 -6.38 -9.51
C TYR A 36 26.64 -5.40 -8.73
N HIS A 37 25.95 -5.88 -7.68
CA HIS A 37 25.08 -5.02 -6.86
C HIS A 37 25.87 -3.86 -6.24
N PRO A 38 25.33 -2.62 -6.25
CA PRO A 38 26.02 -1.47 -5.66
C PRO A 38 26.32 -1.63 -4.16
N ASP A 39 25.46 -2.33 -3.41
CA ASP A 39 25.69 -2.59 -1.98
C ASP A 39 26.88 -3.55 -1.74
N THR A 40 27.15 -4.45 -2.69
CA THR A 40 28.25 -5.42 -2.61
C THR A 40 29.56 -4.84 -3.18
N ASN A 41 29.47 -3.81 -4.03
CA ASN A 41 30.59 -3.16 -4.69
C ASN A 41 30.53 -1.64 -4.53
N PRO A 42 30.60 -1.10 -3.31
CA PRO A 42 30.51 0.34 -3.07
C PRO A 42 31.69 1.06 -3.74
N ASN A 43 31.39 2.17 -4.43
CA ASN A 43 32.37 3.02 -5.13
C ASN A 43 33.12 2.34 -6.31
N ASN A 44 32.59 1.29 -6.91
CA ASN A 44 33.14 0.64 -8.10
C ASN A 44 32.34 1.00 -9.36
N ALA A 45 32.79 2.03 -10.07
CA ALA A 45 32.14 2.52 -11.30
C ALA A 45 32.01 1.43 -12.38
N ALA A 46 33.00 0.54 -12.51
CA ALA A 46 32.95 -0.55 -13.48
C ALA A 46 31.88 -1.61 -13.13
N ALA A 47 31.64 -1.87 -11.83
CA ALA A 47 30.58 -2.76 -11.38
C ALA A 47 29.21 -2.13 -11.59
N GLU A 48 29.07 -0.82 -11.38
CA GLU A 48 27.84 -0.07 -11.60
C GLU A 48 27.46 -0.06 -13.10
N GLU A 49 28.43 0.14 -13.99
CA GLU A 49 28.21 0.12 -15.43
C GLU A 49 27.75 -1.27 -15.89
N LYS A 50 28.41 -2.34 -15.43
CA LYS A 50 28.00 -3.72 -15.70
C LYS A 50 26.62 -4.04 -15.13
N PHE A 51 26.27 -3.53 -13.96
CA PHE A 51 24.95 -3.71 -13.40
C PHE A 51 23.87 -3.05 -14.26
N LYS A 52 24.14 -1.85 -14.81
CA LYS A 52 23.23 -1.16 -15.75
C LYS A 52 23.05 -1.96 -17.04
N GLU A 53 24.14 -2.50 -17.60
CA GLU A 53 24.08 -3.32 -18.80
C GLU A 53 23.28 -4.61 -18.61
N VAL A 54 23.53 -5.32 -17.50
CA VAL A 54 22.82 -6.56 -17.13
C VAL A 54 21.35 -6.29 -16.88
N SER A 55 21.00 -5.17 -16.24
CA SER A 55 19.60 -4.78 -16.00
C SER A 55 18.87 -4.43 -17.30
N SER A 56 19.52 -3.68 -18.20
CA SER A 56 18.95 -3.35 -19.53
C SER A 56 18.74 -4.59 -20.38
N ALA A 57 19.65 -5.57 -20.31
CA ALA A 57 19.51 -6.84 -21.01
C ALA A 57 18.31 -7.65 -20.49
N TYR A 58 18.12 -7.67 -19.18
CA TYR A 58 17.00 -8.39 -18.57
C TYR A 58 15.65 -7.71 -18.80
N ASP A 59 15.60 -6.39 -18.87
CA ASP A 59 14.37 -5.64 -19.19
C ASP A 59 13.82 -5.96 -20.59
N VAL A 60 14.68 -6.39 -21.50
CA VAL A 60 14.29 -6.81 -22.85
C VAL A 60 14.06 -8.32 -22.91
N LEU A 61 14.98 -9.14 -22.41
CA LEU A 61 14.91 -10.60 -22.54
C LEU A 61 14.03 -11.28 -21.49
N GLY A 62 13.72 -10.59 -20.40
CA GLY A 62 12.85 -11.10 -19.33
C GLY A 62 11.35 -11.05 -19.65
N ASP A 63 10.97 -10.22 -20.62
CA ASP A 63 9.61 -10.07 -21.11
C ASP A 63 9.46 -10.80 -22.46
N GLU A 64 8.46 -11.66 -22.58
CA GLU A 64 8.30 -12.51 -23.76
C GLU A 64 7.98 -11.71 -25.04
N GLU A 65 7.21 -10.62 -24.92
CA GLU A 65 6.85 -9.76 -26.07
C GLU A 65 8.06 -8.96 -26.55
N LYS A 66 8.77 -8.31 -25.63
CA LYS A 66 10.00 -7.55 -25.97
C LYS A 66 11.10 -8.41 -26.51
N ARG A 67 11.23 -9.64 -25.99
CA ARG A 67 12.20 -10.60 -26.49
C ARG A 67 11.90 -10.98 -27.95
N LYS A 68 10.63 -11.23 -28.31
CA LYS A 68 10.23 -11.49 -29.68
C LYS A 68 10.55 -10.33 -30.61
N GLU A 69 10.21 -9.12 -30.19
CA GLU A 69 10.53 -7.90 -30.95
C GLU A 69 12.06 -7.73 -31.14
N TYR A 70 12.84 -7.94 -30.08
CA TYR A 70 14.30 -7.86 -30.16
C TYR A 70 14.88 -8.92 -31.12
N ASP A 71 14.40 -10.16 -31.06
CA ASP A 71 14.82 -11.24 -31.94
C ASP A 71 14.45 -10.98 -33.40
N GLU A 72 13.30 -10.34 -33.67
CA GLU A 72 12.89 -9.91 -35.01
C GLU A 72 13.80 -8.80 -35.55
N VAL A 73 14.12 -7.80 -34.74
CA VAL A 73 15.02 -6.70 -35.11
C VAL A 73 16.40 -7.24 -35.46
N ARG A 74 16.94 -8.17 -34.69
CA ARG A 74 18.25 -8.79 -34.97
C ARG A 74 18.22 -9.65 -36.22
N ARG A 75 17.15 -10.37 -36.49
CA ARG A 75 16.97 -11.19 -37.70
C ARG A 75 16.85 -10.30 -38.95
N SER A 76 16.16 -9.19 -38.87
CA SER A 76 16.02 -8.19 -39.96
C SER A 76 17.31 -7.41 -40.24
N GLY A 77 18.13 -7.15 -39.22
CA GLY A 77 19.43 -6.47 -39.38
C GLY A 77 20.52 -7.34 -40.03
N SER A 78 20.38 -8.65 -39.99
CA SER A 78 21.32 -9.61 -40.61
C SER A 78 21.09 -9.83 -42.12
N SER A 79 19.94 -9.41 -42.67
CA SER A 79 19.63 -9.52 -44.10
C SER A 79 19.74 -8.12 -44.74
N GLY A 80 20.86 -7.89 -45.42
CA GLY A 80 21.27 -6.61 -46.02
C GLY A 80 20.19 -5.89 -46.85
N GLY A 81 19.51 -4.94 -46.23
CA GLY A 81 18.59 -4.05 -46.87
C GLY A 81 18.79 -2.62 -46.30
N GLY A 82 19.60 -1.82 -46.97
CA GLY A 82 19.98 -0.49 -46.55
C GLY A 82 18.81 0.48 -46.41
N PHE A 83 18.50 0.86 -45.20
CA PHE A 83 17.73 2.09 -44.93
C PHE A 83 18.71 3.28 -45.01
N ARG A 84 18.56 4.06 -46.05
CA ARG A 84 19.26 5.36 -46.20
C ARG A 84 18.75 6.29 -45.11
N MET A 85 19.62 6.61 -44.20
CA MET A 85 19.41 7.60 -43.15
C MET A 85 19.86 8.98 -43.67
N ASP A 86 18.97 9.93 -43.60
CA ASP A 86 19.22 11.35 -43.97
C ASP A 86 20.19 11.94 -42.93
N PRO A 87 21.33 12.55 -43.34
CA PRO A 87 22.38 12.97 -42.43
C PRO A 87 22.08 14.28 -41.65
N ASN A 88 20.86 14.82 -41.70
CA ASN A 88 20.59 16.16 -41.17
C ASN A 88 19.75 16.22 -39.88
N PHE A 89 19.76 15.16 -39.04
CA PHE A 89 19.17 15.20 -37.70
C PHE A 89 20.25 15.23 -36.62
N SER A 90 21.01 16.33 -36.57
CA SER A 90 21.91 16.68 -35.50
C SER A 90 21.24 17.72 -34.59
N GLY A 91 20.82 17.33 -33.40
CA GLY A 91 20.24 18.23 -32.42
C GLY A 91 20.14 17.53 -31.07
N GLY A 92 21.13 17.80 -30.24
CA GLY A 92 21.20 17.34 -28.86
C GLY A 92 20.13 17.98 -27.94
N GLU A 93 20.04 17.48 -26.73
CA GLU A 93 19.20 17.97 -25.63
C GLU A 93 17.69 17.72 -25.77
N GLY A 94 17.25 16.55 -25.36
CA GLY A 94 15.82 16.24 -25.23
C GLY A 94 15.46 14.77 -24.99
N PHE A 95 16.43 13.86 -24.96
CA PHE A 95 16.17 12.43 -24.86
C PHE A 95 15.75 11.97 -23.45
N GLY A 96 16.08 12.71 -22.40
CA GLY A 96 15.67 12.41 -21.02
C GLY A 96 14.18 12.63 -20.78
N ASP A 97 13.58 13.59 -21.45
CA ASP A 97 12.16 13.96 -21.25
C ASP A 97 11.20 13.02 -22.00
N ILE A 98 11.62 12.52 -23.16
CA ILE A 98 10.82 11.56 -23.95
C ILE A 98 10.83 10.19 -23.30
N PHE A 99 11.94 9.81 -22.65
CA PHE A 99 12.09 8.53 -21.93
C PHE A 99 11.28 8.53 -20.62
N SER A 100 11.25 9.63 -19.89
CA SER A 100 10.43 9.77 -18.68
C SER A 100 8.92 9.82 -19.01
N GLN A 101 8.53 10.28 -20.18
CA GLN A 101 7.14 10.31 -20.66
C GLN A 101 6.65 8.94 -21.17
N MET A 102 7.56 8.08 -21.63
CA MET A 102 7.21 6.79 -22.24
C MET A 102 7.32 5.60 -21.25
N PHE A 103 8.17 5.72 -20.22
CA PHE A 103 8.44 4.64 -19.25
C PHE A 103 8.21 5.00 -17.77
N GLY A 104 8.30 6.25 -17.40
CA GLY A 104 7.81 6.68 -16.11
C GLY A 104 6.31 6.71 -16.20
N GLY A 105 5.59 5.83 -15.49
CA GLY A 105 4.13 5.72 -15.46
C GLY A 105 3.42 7.07 -15.51
N ALA A 106 3.55 7.73 -16.65
CA ALA A 106 2.82 8.91 -16.99
C ALA A 106 1.36 8.51 -16.93
N ARG A 107 0.75 8.83 -15.79
CA ARG A 107 -0.66 9.15 -15.80
C ARG A 107 -0.88 9.85 -17.14
N ARG A 108 -1.44 9.15 -18.09
CA ARG A 108 -2.02 9.74 -19.28
C ARG A 108 -2.85 10.91 -18.76
N ARG A 109 -2.25 12.09 -18.75
CA ARG A 109 -3.01 13.32 -18.82
C ARG A 109 -3.68 13.20 -20.17
N GLY A 110 -4.82 12.51 -20.10
CA GLY A 110 -5.56 12.13 -21.27
C GLY A 110 -5.76 13.37 -22.08
N SER A 111 -5.46 13.29 -23.32
CA SER A 111 -6.30 13.83 -24.34
C SER A 111 -7.70 13.88 -23.73
N ALA A 112 -8.34 15.04 -23.64
CA ALA A 112 -9.72 15.18 -23.20
C ALA A 112 -10.59 14.35 -24.16
N GLY A 113 -10.48 13.04 -23.99
CA GLY A 113 -10.99 12.02 -24.90
C GLY A 113 -12.46 11.86 -24.63
N VAL A 114 -13.17 11.95 -25.66
CA VAL A 114 -14.59 11.81 -25.85
C VAL A 114 -15.09 10.39 -25.52
N GLY A 115 -14.20 9.49 -25.15
CA GLY A 115 -14.51 8.12 -24.78
C GLY A 115 -15.08 7.97 -23.37
N PRO A 116 -15.50 6.75 -22.99
CA PRO A 116 -15.93 6.42 -21.64
C PRO A 116 -14.82 6.76 -20.63
N GLN A 117 -15.14 7.61 -19.66
CA GLN A 117 -14.20 7.99 -18.61
C GLN A 117 -14.62 7.40 -17.28
N ARG A 118 -13.65 6.81 -16.56
CA ARG A 118 -13.89 6.28 -15.23
C ARG A 118 -14.18 7.43 -14.25
N GLY A 119 -15.13 7.22 -13.35
CA GLY A 119 -15.43 8.12 -12.24
C GLY A 119 -14.24 8.27 -11.28
N GLY A 120 -14.24 9.35 -10.53
CA GLY A 120 -13.23 9.62 -9.50
C GLY A 120 -13.38 8.66 -8.31
N ASP A 121 -12.27 8.38 -7.67
CA ASP A 121 -12.23 7.64 -6.42
C ASP A 121 -12.62 8.57 -5.26
N ILE A 122 -13.26 8.02 -4.23
CA ILE A 122 -13.68 8.73 -3.01
C ILE A 122 -12.87 8.17 -1.85
N GLU A 123 -12.47 9.05 -0.94
CA GLU A 123 -11.86 8.67 0.32
C GLU A 123 -12.80 9.04 1.47
N ALA A 124 -12.96 8.12 2.41
CA ALA A 124 -13.72 8.32 3.63
C ALA A 124 -12.96 7.74 4.82
N THR A 125 -13.19 8.31 5.99
CA THR A 125 -12.56 7.87 7.24
C THR A 125 -13.63 7.21 8.10
N LEU A 126 -13.27 6.09 8.73
CA LEU A 126 -14.13 5.35 9.65
C LEU A 126 -13.37 5.13 10.96
N THR A 127 -13.91 5.64 12.06
CA THR A 127 -13.37 5.37 13.40
C THR A 127 -14.04 4.12 13.97
N LEU A 128 -13.24 3.19 14.46
CA LEU A 128 -13.66 1.91 15.00
C LEU A 128 -13.21 1.77 16.44
N ASP A 129 -14.03 1.14 17.25
CA ASP A 129 -13.58 0.68 18.56
C ASP A 129 -12.58 -0.46 18.41
N PHE A 130 -11.69 -0.59 19.39
CA PHE A 130 -10.64 -1.62 19.35
C PHE A 130 -11.21 -3.04 19.25
N SER A 131 -12.27 -3.33 20.01
CA SER A 131 -12.97 -4.62 19.97
C SER A 131 -13.52 -4.94 18.60
N ASP A 132 -14.15 -3.95 17.96
CA ASP A 132 -14.75 -4.08 16.64
C ASP A 132 -13.69 -4.28 15.55
N ALA A 133 -12.57 -3.57 15.66
CA ALA A 133 -11.44 -3.74 14.75
C ALA A 133 -10.81 -5.14 14.86
N VAL A 134 -10.78 -5.72 16.07
CA VAL A 134 -10.27 -7.08 16.31
C VAL A 134 -11.23 -8.16 15.81
N GLN A 135 -12.53 -8.01 16.08
CA GLN A 135 -13.53 -9.02 15.72
C GLN A 135 -14.01 -8.90 14.27
N GLY A 136 -13.91 -7.68 13.70
CA GLY A 136 -14.50 -7.34 12.41
C GLY A 136 -15.99 -7.09 12.54
N LEU A 137 -16.51 -6.22 11.71
CA LEU A 137 -17.95 -5.89 11.68
C LEU A 137 -18.38 -5.49 10.29
N THR A 138 -19.69 -5.45 10.10
CA THR A 138 -20.32 -4.81 8.94
C THR A 138 -21.04 -3.57 9.44
N THR A 139 -20.69 -2.41 8.90
CA THR A 139 -21.29 -1.13 9.31
C THR A 139 -21.74 -0.33 8.08
N GLU A 140 -22.65 0.59 8.30
CA GLU A 140 -23.09 1.54 7.28
C GLU A 140 -22.26 2.83 7.37
N LEU A 141 -21.72 3.24 6.23
CA LEU A 141 -20.98 4.47 6.10
C LEU A 141 -21.81 5.50 5.33
N HIS A 142 -22.14 6.61 5.98
CA HIS A 142 -22.85 7.72 5.37
C HIS A 142 -21.87 8.62 4.65
N ILE A 143 -21.98 8.71 3.33
CA ILE A 143 -21.12 9.56 2.51
C ILE A 143 -21.95 10.49 1.62
N THR A 144 -21.49 11.71 1.44
CA THR A 144 -22.04 12.62 0.44
C THR A 144 -21.12 12.63 -0.78
N SER A 145 -21.64 12.23 -1.91
CA SER A 145 -20.84 12.13 -3.13
C SER A 145 -21.65 12.47 -4.37
N GLU A 146 -20.96 12.75 -5.47
CA GLU A 146 -21.64 12.89 -6.75
C GLU A 146 -22.36 11.59 -7.12
N ALA A 147 -23.62 11.73 -7.49
CA ALA A 147 -24.48 10.68 -7.99
C ALA A 147 -25.18 11.13 -9.27
N GLN A 148 -25.77 10.20 -10.00
CA GLN A 148 -26.63 10.57 -11.11
C GLN A 148 -27.82 11.38 -10.60
N CYS A 149 -28.11 12.48 -11.28
CA CYS A 149 -29.26 13.31 -10.93
C CYS A 149 -30.56 12.53 -11.15
N THR A 150 -31.37 12.44 -10.10
CA THR A 150 -32.67 11.74 -10.13
C THR A 150 -33.67 12.40 -11.03
N GLY A 151 -33.61 13.75 -11.19
CA GLY A 151 -34.52 14.50 -12.03
C GLY A 151 -34.36 14.25 -13.54
N CYS A 152 -33.16 13.81 -13.97
CA CYS A 152 -32.89 13.57 -15.39
C CYS A 152 -32.24 12.22 -15.67
N ASN A 153 -32.05 11.38 -14.67
CA ASN A 153 -31.39 10.08 -14.77
C ASN A 153 -30.01 10.17 -15.49
N GLY A 154 -29.24 11.22 -15.17
CA GLY A 154 -27.91 11.43 -15.73
C GLY A 154 -27.85 12.08 -17.11
N SER A 155 -28.97 12.31 -17.80
CA SER A 155 -29.01 12.93 -19.14
C SER A 155 -28.63 14.41 -19.14
N GLY A 156 -28.78 15.11 -18.02
CA GLY A 156 -28.63 16.55 -17.91
C GLY A 156 -29.79 17.35 -18.51
N ALA A 157 -30.70 16.72 -19.26
CA ALA A 157 -31.83 17.38 -19.90
C ALA A 157 -33.07 17.40 -19.01
N ARG A 158 -33.95 18.36 -19.20
CA ARG A 158 -35.24 18.44 -18.54
C ARG A 158 -36.07 17.19 -18.85
N GLN A 159 -36.83 16.72 -17.87
CA GLN A 159 -37.78 15.61 -18.06
C GLN A 159 -38.67 15.85 -19.26
N GLY A 160 -38.83 14.85 -20.13
CA GLY A 160 -39.58 14.97 -21.39
C GLY A 160 -38.80 15.53 -22.57
N THR A 161 -37.55 15.94 -22.38
CA THR A 161 -36.65 16.36 -23.45
C THR A 161 -35.43 15.46 -23.59
N THR A 162 -34.94 15.29 -24.80
CA THR A 162 -33.76 14.48 -25.10
C THR A 162 -32.59 15.34 -25.52
N PRO A 163 -31.35 15.07 -25.06
CA PRO A 163 -30.16 15.72 -25.58
C PRO A 163 -30.04 15.48 -27.08
N LYS A 164 -29.74 16.52 -27.84
CA LYS A 164 -29.50 16.43 -29.30
C LYS A 164 -28.04 16.12 -29.56
N ARG A 165 -27.78 15.29 -30.57
CA ARG A 165 -26.41 15.03 -31.02
C ARG A 165 -25.78 16.34 -31.51
N CYS A 166 -24.56 16.66 -31.09
CA CYS A 166 -23.87 17.88 -31.49
C CYS A 166 -23.64 17.88 -33.01
N PRO A 167 -24.14 18.91 -33.77
CA PRO A 167 -23.99 18.94 -35.20
C PRO A 167 -22.54 19.17 -35.62
N THR A 168 -21.74 19.92 -34.87
CA THR A 168 -20.34 20.24 -35.23
C THR A 168 -19.44 19.00 -35.19
N CYS A 169 -19.51 18.18 -34.17
CA CYS A 169 -18.69 16.97 -34.05
C CYS A 169 -19.46 15.68 -34.37
N GLN A 170 -20.73 15.78 -34.73
CA GLN A 170 -21.61 14.65 -35.04
C GLN A 170 -21.60 13.58 -33.94
N GLY A 171 -21.50 14.00 -32.65
CA GLY A 171 -21.45 13.12 -31.51
C GLY A 171 -20.06 12.53 -31.23
N ARG A 172 -19.01 12.94 -31.91
CA ARG A 172 -17.63 12.52 -31.62
C ARG A 172 -17.06 13.20 -30.35
N GLY A 173 -17.53 14.48 -30.08
CA GLY A 173 -17.10 15.36 -28.99
C GLY A 173 -15.73 15.99 -29.20
N SER A 174 -14.99 15.59 -30.21
CA SER A 174 -13.76 16.24 -30.67
C SER A 174 -13.87 16.65 -32.11
N VAL A 175 -13.08 17.64 -32.50
CA VAL A 175 -12.84 18.05 -33.88
C VAL A 175 -11.36 17.84 -34.16
N GLU A 176 -11.08 17.38 -35.38
CA GLU A 176 -9.71 17.19 -35.86
C GLU A 176 -9.30 18.44 -36.61
N ASP A 177 -8.22 19.07 -36.18
CA ASP A 177 -7.59 20.18 -36.86
C ASP A 177 -6.35 19.66 -37.60
N ASN A 178 -6.46 19.56 -38.92
CA ASN A 178 -5.41 19.03 -39.76
C ASN A 178 -4.47 20.18 -40.18
N GLN A 179 -3.33 20.28 -39.52
CA GLN A 179 -2.24 21.18 -39.94
C GLN A 179 -1.12 20.36 -40.62
N GLY A 180 -1.33 20.02 -41.89
CA GLY A 180 -0.34 19.31 -42.70
C GLY A 180 -0.11 17.84 -42.27
N VAL A 181 1.09 17.53 -41.83
CA VAL A 181 1.49 16.14 -41.44
C VAL A 181 1.02 15.73 -40.06
N PHE A 182 0.51 16.66 -39.24
CA PHE A 182 0.04 16.41 -37.88
C PHE A 182 -1.45 16.73 -37.77
N ALA A 183 -2.21 15.74 -37.27
CA ALA A 183 -3.62 15.90 -36.92
C ALA A 183 -3.74 16.05 -35.41
N PHE A 184 -4.24 17.16 -34.92
CA PHE A 184 -4.51 17.40 -33.50
C PHE A 184 -6.01 17.25 -33.24
N SER A 185 -6.37 16.41 -32.29
CA SER A 185 -7.76 16.27 -31.85
C SER A 185 -7.99 17.20 -30.65
N SER A 186 -8.89 18.19 -30.83
CA SER A 186 -9.30 19.12 -29.79
C SER A 186 -10.76 18.88 -29.37
N PRO A 187 -11.14 19.16 -28.10
CA PRO A 187 -12.53 19.08 -27.68
C PRO A 187 -13.41 19.97 -28.56
N CYS A 188 -14.55 19.46 -28.96
CA CYS A 188 -15.48 20.23 -29.84
C CYS A 188 -15.90 21.54 -29.14
N PRO A 189 -15.71 22.71 -29.75
CA PRO A 189 -15.98 23.99 -29.11
C PRO A 189 -17.47 24.19 -28.79
N GLN A 190 -18.37 23.55 -29.54
CA GLN A 190 -19.80 23.69 -29.31
C GLN A 190 -20.34 22.83 -28.16
N CYS A 191 -19.89 21.59 -28.00
CA CYS A 191 -20.37 20.70 -26.94
C CYS A 191 -19.34 20.50 -25.82
N SER A 192 -18.15 21.07 -25.90
CA SER A 192 -17.08 20.95 -24.92
C SER A 192 -16.78 19.49 -24.54
N GLY A 193 -16.77 18.60 -25.55
CA GLY A 193 -16.51 17.17 -25.33
C GLY A 193 -17.73 16.34 -24.90
N ARG A 194 -18.88 16.93 -24.66
CA ARG A 194 -20.10 16.21 -24.18
C ARG A 194 -20.79 15.36 -25.24
N THR A 195 -20.41 15.43 -26.50
CA THR A 195 -21.03 14.70 -27.61
C THR A 195 -22.46 15.14 -27.96
N VAL A 196 -23.16 15.72 -26.99
CA VAL A 196 -24.56 16.16 -27.11
C VAL A 196 -24.72 17.62 -26.67
N ILE A 197 -25.77 18.27 -27.18
CA ILE A 197 -26.21 19.61 -26.77
C ILE A 197 -27.51 19.47 -26.00
N ILE A 198 -27.58 20.13 -24.84
CA ILE A 198 -28.74 20.16 -23.97
C ILE A 198 -29.41 21.54 -24.15
N GLU A 199 -30.51 21.59 -24.91
CA GLU A 199 -31.25 22.83 -25.13
C GLU A 199 -32.04 23.25 -23.88
N TYR A 200 -32.59 22.26 -23.18
CA TYR A 200 -33.37 22.47 -21.96
C TYR A 200 -32.69 21.77 -20.81
N PRO A 201 -31.86 22.46 -20.02
CA PRO A 201 -31.15 21.85 -18.92
C PRO A 201 -32.09 21.46 -17.79
N CYS A 202 -31.78 20.36 -17.14
CA CYS A 202 -32.47 19.88 -15.95
C CYS A 202 -32.34 20.92 -14.82
N ALA A 203 -33.45 21.27 -14.17
CA ALA A 203 -33.47 22.25 -13.08
C ALA A 203 -32.63 21.81 -11.87
N GLY A 204 -32.61 20.50 -11.57
CA GLY A 204 -31.87 19.94 -10.42
C GLY A 204 -30.36 19.99 -10.60
N CYS A 205 -29.85 19.55 -11.74
CA CYS A 205 -28.41 19.45 -12.00
C CYS A 205 -27.86 20.52 -12.93
N ARG A 206 -28.67 21.44 -13.45
CA ARG A 206 -28.28 22.53 -14.36
C ARG A 206 -27.50 22.04 -15.59
N GLY A 207 -27.88 20.88 -16.12
CA GLY A 207 -27.24 20.30 -17.31
C GLY A 207 -26.02 19.40 -17.04
N THR A 208 -25.57 19.23 -15.80
CA THR A 208 -24.42 18.37 -15.49
C THR A 208 -24.76 16.88 -15.51
N GLY A 209 -26.03 16.52 -15.31
CA GLY A 209 -26.47 15.14 -15.14
C GLY A 209 -26.12 14.53 -13.77
N ARG A 210 -25.50 15.31 -12.86
CA ARG A 210 -25.00 14.88 -11.57
C ARG A 210 -25.47 15.81 -10.46
N GLU A 211 -25.62 15.26 -9.27
CA GLU A 211 -25.95 16.00 -8.05
C GLU A 211 -25.18 15.43 -6.86
N MET A 212 -24.87 16.30 -5.89
CA MET A 212 -24.33 15.84 -4.61
C MET A 212 -25.44 15.21 -3.80
N ARG A 213 -25.29 13.96 -3.43
CA ARG A 213 -26.32 13.19 -2.72
C ARG A 213 -25.71 12.40 -1.57
N PRO A 214 -26.36 12.43 -0.38
CA PRO A 214 -26.03 11.48 0.68
C PRO A 214 -26.43 10.08 0.25
N ARG A 215 -25.58 9.11 0.55
CA ARG A 215 -25.86 7.69 0.35
C ARG A 215 -25.21 6.85 1.42
N ASP A 216 -25.85 5.74 1.73
CA ASP A 216 -25.36 4.76 2.68
C ASP A 216 -24.62 3.65 1.95
N VAL A 217 -23.44 3.33 2.41
CA VAL A 217 -22.62 2.26 1.84
C VAL A 217 -22.30 1.26 2.93
N ASN A 218 -22.77 0.01 2.75
CA ASN A 218 -22.41 -1.09 3.64
C ASN A 218 -20.94 -1.46 3.43
N VAL A 219 -20.16 -1.35 4.50
CA VAL A 219 -18.73 -1.64 4.54
C VAL A 219 -18.49 -2.83 5.45
N ARG A 220 -17.93 -3.90 4.89
CA ARG A 220 -17.49 -5.05 5.67
C ARG A 220 -16.04 -4.86 6.07
N ILE A 221 -15.80 -4.70 7.35
CA ILE A 221 -14.48 -4.58 7.96
C ILE A 221 -14.00 -5.98 8.32
N PRO A 222 -12.88 -6.45 7.79
CA PRO A 222 -12.33 -7.76 8.16
C PRO A 222 -11.80 -7.75 9.59
N ALA A 223 -11.89 -8.91 10.25
CA ALA A 223 -11.32 -9.10 11.58
C ALA A 223 -9.81 -8.82 11.57
N GLY A 224 -9.34 -8.09 12.57
CA GLY A 224 -7.95 -7.73 12.72
C GLY A 224 -7.51 -6.57 11.83
N VAL A 225 -8.40 -5.70 11.40
CA VAL A 225 -8.03 -4.47 10.70
C VAL A 225 -7.05 -3.65 11.54
N ALA A 226 -6.00 -3.12 10.92
CA ALA A 226 -5.01 -2.28 11.60
C ALA A 226 -5.43 -0.80 11.57
N ASP A 227 -4.92 -0.02 12.53
CA ASP A 227 -5.03 1.44 12.45
C ASP A 227 -4.34 1.97 11.19
N GLY A 228 -4.98 2.92 10.51
CA GLY A 228 -4.53 3.45 9.22
C GLY A 228 -4.73 2.50 8.03
N GLN A 229 -5.33 1.33 8.22
CA GLN A 229 -5.55 0.40 7.11
C GLN A 229 -6.61 0.92 6.15
N ARG A 230 -6.30 0.85 4.86
CA ARG A 230 -7.15 1.30 3.77
C ARG A 230 -7.92 0.12 3.16
N ILE A 231 -9.25 0.21 3.14
CA ILE A 231 -10.16 -0.79 2.56
C ILE A 231 -10.72 -0.24 1.26
N ARG A 232 -10.59 -1.00 0.17
CA ARG A 232 -11.09 -0.62 -1.15
C ARG A 232 -12.44 -1.29 -1.43
N LEU A 233 -13.43 -0.48 -1.75
CA LEU A 233 -14.74 -0.91 -2.21
C LEU A 233 -14.89 -0.56 -3.70
N LYS A 234 -14.78 -1.58 -4.55
CA LYS A 234 -14.81 -1.40 -6.01
C LYS A 234 -16.14 -0.84 -6.50
N GLY A 235 -16.08 0.14 -7.41
CA GLY A 235 -17.24 0.72 -8.05
C GLY A 235 -18.15 1.55 -7.12
N ARG A 236 -17.66 1.92 -5.93
CA ARG A 236 -18.39 2.74 -4.96
C ARG A 236 -17.94 4.20 -4.93
N GLY A 237 -17.10 4.62 -5.89
CA GLY A 237 -16.69 6.01 -6.10
C GLY A 237 -17.76 6.87 -6.80
N THR A 238 -17.35 7.96 -7.46
CA THR A 238 -18.26 8.78 -8.28
C THR A 238 -18.61 8.06 -9.59
N PRO A 239 -19.78 8.33 -10.18
CA PRO A 239 -20.14 7.75 -11.47
C PRO A 239 -19.20 8.22 -12.58
N GLY A 240 -18.89 7.32 -13.51
CA GLY A 240 -18.12 7.66 -14.72
C GLY A 240 -18.90 8.58 -15.68
N THR A 241 -18.20 9.11 -16.67
CA THR A 241 -18.79 9.90 -17.77
C THR A 241 -18.81 9.09 -19.05
N ASN A 242 -19.71 9.45 -19.96
CA ASN A 242 -19.85 8.84 -21.30
C ASN A 242 -19.92 7.29 -21.26
N GLY A 243 -20.64 6.74 -20.28
CA GLY A 243 -20.74 5.28 -20.12
C GLY A 243 -19.53 4.61 -19.45
N GLY A 244 -18.59 5.38 -18.91
CA GLY A 244 -17.45 4.86 -18.17
C GLY A 244 -17.86 4.25 -16.82
N PRO A 245 -17.04 3.33 -16.26
CA PRO A 245 -17.31 2.70 -14.97
C PRO A 245 -17.17 3.73 -13.83
N ALA A 246 -17.84 3.45 -12.71
CA ALA A 246 -17.67 4.24 -11.49
C ALA A 246 -16.24 4.07 -10.92
N GLY A 247 -15.80 5.06 -10.17
CA GLY A 247 -14.58 4.98 -9.35
C GLY A 247 -14.75 4.05 -8.16
N ASP A 248 -13.76 4.00 -7.29
CA ASP A 248 -13.76 3.20 -6.08
C ASP A 248 -13.91 4.07 -4.83
N LEU A 249 -14.40 3.48 -3.76
CA LEU A 249 -14.39 4.10 -2.44
C LEU A 249 -13.28 3.47 -1.61
N PHE A 250 -12.44 4.30 -1.04
CA PHE A 250 -11.40 3.91 -0.10
C PHE A 250 -11.79 4.36 1.29
N VAL A 251 -11.92 3.40 2.18
CA VAL A 251 -12.22 3.65 3.58
C VAL A 251 -10.95 3.49 4.40
N MET A 252 -10.51 4.57 5.02
CA MET A 252 -9.40 4.57 5.97
C MET A 252 -9.94 4.28 7.36
N CYS A 253 -9.48 3.19 7.96
CA CYS A 253 -9.90 2.78 9.30
C CYS A 253 -8.99 3.39 10.36
N HIS A 254 -9.55 4.14 11.30
CA HIS A 254 -8.88 4.58 12.51
C HIS A 254 -9.37 3.76 13.69
N VAL A 255 -8.45 3.11 14.39
CA VAL A 255 -8.77 2.25 15.53
C VAL A 255 -8.49 3.00 16.82
N ALA A 256 -9.53 3.21 17.63
CA ALA A 256 -9.39 3.83 18.94
C ALA A 256 -8.52 2.97 19.87
N ALA A 257 -7.71 3.61 20.72
CA ALA A 257 -6.92 2.91 21.71
C ALA A 257 -7.83 2.28 22.78
N HIS A 258 -7.54 1.04 23.16
CA HIS A 258 -8.24 0.38 24.26
C HIS A 258 -7.55 0.67 25.61
N LYS A 259 -8.33 0.78 26.69
CA LYS A 259 -7.80 1.13 28.02
C LYS A 259 -6.84 0.10 28.60
N ILE A 260 -7.05 -1.19 28.29
CA ILE A 260 -6.35 -2.32 28.90
C ILE A 260 -5.50 -3.05 27.84
N PHE A 261 -6.05 -3.27 26.66
CA PHE A 261 -5.41 -4.06 25.61
C PHE A 261 -4.66 -3.19 24.61
N GLY A 262 -3.48 -3.67 24.24
CA GLY A 262 -2.72 -3.16 23.10
C GLY A 262 -2.66 -4.20 21.97
N ARG A 263 -2.01 -3.83 20.89
CA ARG A 263 -1.82 -4.69 19.73
C ARG A 263 -0.35 -4.71 19.31
N ASP A 264 0.14 -5.92 19.01
CA ASP A 264 1.45 -6.15 18.40
C ASP A 264 1.28 -7.15 17.25
N GLY A 265 1.14 -6.62 16.03
CA GLY A 265 0.84 -7.41 14.84
C GLY A 265 -0.49 -8.17 14.95
N SER A 266 -0.44 -9.50 15.00
CA SER A 266 -1.59 -10.38 15.23
C SER A 266 -1.83 -10.70 16.72
N HIS A 267 -0.91 -10.29 17.59
CA HIS A 267 -1.01 -10.53 19.03
C HIS A 267 -1.73 -9.38 19.72
N LEU A 268 -2.48 -9.72 20.77
CA LEU A 268 -2.96 -8.76 21.75
C LEU A 268 -1.94 -8.66 22.88
N THR A 269 -1.80 -7.50 23.47
CA THR A 269 -0.94 -7.27 24.62
C THR A 269 -1.75 -6.74 25.79
N VAL A 270 -1.41 -7.18 27.00
CA VAL A 270 -2.00 -6.67 28.24
C VAL A 270 -0.91 -6.56 29.31
N ARG A 271 -0.98 -5.49 30.11
CA ARG A 271 -0.15 -5.37 31.31
C ARG A 271 -0.97 -5.77 32.52
N LEU A 272 -0.45 -6.71 33.30
CA LEU A 272 -1.15 -7.24 34.44
C LEU A 272 -0.36 -6.96 35.71
N PRO A 273 -0.89 -6.15 36.64
CA PRO A 273 -0.27 -5.94 37.94
C PRO A 273 -0.36 -7.24 38.79
N ILE A 274 0.75 -7.63 39.39
CA ILE A 274 0.84 -8.75 40.32
C ILE A 274 1.51 -8.31 41.62
N THR A 275 1.26 -9.04 42.67
CA THR A 275 1.92 -8.81 43.97
C THR A 275 3.33 -9.41 43.97
N PHE A 276 4.17 -8.90 44.87
CA PHE A 276 5.49 -9.50 45.12
C PHE A 276 5.41 -10.97 45.54
N ALA A 277 4.42 -11.33 46.36
CA ALA A 277 4.23 -12.71 46.82
C ALA A 277 3.90 -13.67 45.67
N GLU A 278 3.01 -13.26 44.74
CA GLU A 278 2.68 -14.03 43.53
C GLU A 278 3.90 -14.21 42.63
N ALA A 279 4.71 -13.15 42.48
CA ALA A 279 5.94 -13.21 41.70
C ALA A 279 7.01 -14.13 42.32
N ALA A 280 7.18 -14.05 43.62
CA ALA A 280 8.22 -14.79 44.32
C ALA A 280 7.90 -16.28 44.50
N LEU A 281 6.66 -16.60 44.86
CA LEU A 281 6.23 -17.96 45.15
C LEU A 281 5.62 -18.69 43.94
N GLY A 282 5.23 -17.95 42.92
CA GLY A 282 4.41 -18.42 41.82
C GLY A 282 2.93 -18.46 42.23
N ALA A 283 2.07 -18.27 41.26
CA ALA A 283 0.62 -18.25 41.47
C ALA A 283 -0.12 -18.59 40.17
N ASP A 284 -1.36 -19.03 40.33
CA ASP A 284 -2.31 -19.11 39.23
C ASP A 284 -3.12 -17.80 39.23
N ILE A 285 -2.95 -16.96 38.20
CA ILE A 285 -3.58 -15.65 38.11
C ILE A 285 -4.61 -15.62 36.98
N GLU A 286 -5.68 -14.83 37.16
CA GLU A 286 -6.69 -14.64 36.17
C GLU A 286 -6.31 -13.49 35.24
N VAL A 287 -6.28 -13.78 33.92
CA VAL A 287 -5.98 -12.81 32.87
C VAL A 287 -7.25 -12.51 32.09
N PRO A 288 -7.69 -11.26 32.02
CA PRO A 288 -8.83 -10.89 31.20
C PRO A 288 -8.51 -11.10 29.71
N THR A 289 -9.51 -11.52 28.94
CA THR A 289 -9.41 -11.56 27.48
C THR A 289 -10.36 -10.53 26.86
N LEU A 290 -10.14 -10.20 25.60
CA LEU A 290 -10.99 -9.25 24.89
C LEU A 290 -12.43 -9.76 24.71
N SER A 291 -12.66 -11.07 24.76
CA SER A 291 -14.00 -11.67 24.75
C SER A 291 -14.76 -11.55 26.06
N GLY A 292 -14.12 -11.04 27.12
CA GLY A 292 -14.71 -10.92 28.46
C GLY A 292 -14.52 -12.15 29.35
N GLU A 293 -14.04 -13.28 28.81
CA GLU A 293 -13.70 -14.46 29.59
C GLU A 293 -12.33 -14.30 30.24
N ALA A 294 -12.17 -14.71 31.50
CA ALA A 294 -10.87 -14.80 32.15
C ALA A 294 -10.20 -16.14 31.82
N VAL A 295 -8.88 -16.12 31.66
CA VAL A 295 -8.06 -17.32 31.46
C VAL A 295 -7.00 -17.40 32.56
N THR A 296 -6.86 -18.56 33.16
CA THR A 296 -5.85 -18.79 34.19
C THR A 296 -4.45 -18.89 33.58
N LEU A 297 -3.54 -18.05 34.03
CA LEU A 297 -2.12 -18.08 33.70
C LEU A 297 -1.32 -18.50 34.90
N ARG A 298 -0.56 -19.59 34.77
CA ARG A 298 0.34 -20.07 35.84
C ARG A 298 1.67 -19.34 35.75
N LEU A 299 2.00 -18.60 36.79
CA LEU A 299 3.30 -17.99 37.00
C LEU A 299 4.22 -18.94 37.74
N LYS A 300 5.49 -18.99 37.31
CA LYS A 300 6.53 -19.74 38.01
C LYS A 300 7.08 -18.92 39.17
N ALA A 301 7.53 -19.60 40.24
CA ALA A 301 8.25 -18.93 41.30
C ALA A 301 9.50 -18.20 40.77
N GLY A 302 9.74 -16.98 41.26
CA GLY A 302 10.82 -16.13 40.80
C GLY A 302 10.53 -15.36 39.51
N THR A 303 9.27 -15.21 39.11
CA THR A 303 8.86 -14.41 37.94
C THR A 303 9.28 -12.95 38.12
N GLN A 304 10.03 -12.44 37.17
CA GLN A 304 10.53 -11.04 37.19
C GLN A 304 9.51 -10.06 36.66
N SER A 305 9.50 -8.84 37.21
CA SER A 305 8.71 -7.73 36.67
C SER A 305 9.11 -7.43 35.22
N GLY A 306 8.15 -7.16 34.35
CA GLY A 306 8.34 -6.96 32.91
C GLY A 306 8.45 -8.25 32.10
N SER A 307 8.41 -9.43 32.75
CA SER A 307 8.43 -10.73 32.03
C SER A 307 7.16 -10.90 31.18
N ARG A 308 7.33 -11.53 30.01
CA ARG A 308 6.24 -11.74 29.05
C ARG A 308 5.81 -13.20 29.04
N HIS A 309 4.52 -13.41 29.20
CA HIS A 309 3.89 -14.70 29.15
C HIS A 309 2.90 -14.78 28.00
N ARG A 310 2.80 -15.95 27.37
CA ARG A 310 1.97 -16.15 26.19
C ARG A 310 0.78 -17.04 26.48
N VAL A 311 -0.43 -16.53 26.24
CA VAL A 311 -1.67 -17.31 26.25
C VAL A 311 -2.06 -17.58 24.80
N LYS A 312 -1.94 -18.84 24.39
CA LYS A 312 -2.13 -19.27 23.01
C LYS A 312 -3.58 -19.08 22.53
N GLY A 313 -3.73 -18.61 21.29
CA GLY A 313 -5.02 -18.53 20.61
C GLY A 313 -5.99 -17.48 21.15
N LYS A 314 -5.55 -16.58 22.05
CA LYS A 314 -6.37 -15.50 22.62
C LYS A 314 -6.00 -14.11 22.06
N GLY A 315 -5.30 -14.09 20.92
CA GLY A 315 -5.02 -12.87 20.15
C GLY A 315 -6.06 -12.59 19.07
N ILE A 316 -5.64 -11.89 18.03
CA ILE A 316 -6.51 -11.50 16.92
C ILE A 316 -6.71 -12.70 15.98
N ALA A 317 -7.95 -13.09 15.78
CA ALA A 317 -8.31 -14.11 14.80
C ALA A 317 -8.49 -13.47 13.43
N SER A 318 -7.54 -13.70 12.52
CA SER A 318 -7.65 -13.33 11.11
C SER A 318 -8.04 -14.55 10.27
N ALA A 319 -8.41 -14.34 8.99
CA ALA A 319 -8.79 -15.43 8.09
C ALA A 319 -7.68 -16.49 7.89
N LYS A 320 -6.42 -16.16 8.17
CA LYS A 320 -5.27 -17.05 7.93
C LYS A 320 -4.63 -17.57 9.21
N THR A 321 -4.65 -16.80 10.28
CA THR A 321 -3.94 -17.11 11.53
C THR A 321 -4.67 -16.55 12.72
N THR A 322 -4.60 -17.26 13.85
CA THR A 322 -5.02 -16.73 15.14
C THR A 322 -3.77 -16.37 15.95
N GLY A 323 -3.71 -15.14 16.41
CA GLY A 323 -2.64 -14.65 17.27
C GLY A 323 -2.79 -15.13 18.72
N ASP A 324 -1.86 -14.71 19.56
CA ASP A 324 -1.83 -15.03 20.98
C ASP A 324 -2.04 -13.76 21.81
N LEU A 325 -2.39 -13.90 23.07
CA LEU A 325 -2.38 -12.82 24.04
C LEU A 325 -1.02 -12.83 24.78
N ILE A 326 -0.30 -11.73 24.70
CA ILE A 326 0.98 -11.52 25.39
C ILE A 326 0.71 -10.74 26.67
N VAL A 327 0.91 -11.39 27.80
CA VAL A 327 0.73 -10.81 29.13
C VAL A 327 2.08 -10.35 29.65
N SER A 328 2.26 -9.07 29.89
CA SER A 328 3.42 -8.51 30.59
C SER A 328 3.03 -8.32 32.05
N VAL A 329 3.75 -8.97 32.97
CA VAL A 329 3.45 -8.84 34.39
C VAL A 329 4.31 -7.75 35.03
N ASP A 330 3.66 -6.88 35.80
CA ASP A 330 4.32 -5.80 36.50
C ASP A 330 4.14 -6.01 38.02
N VAL A 331 5.23 -6.14 38.76
CA VAL A 331 5.17 -6.27 40.22
C VAL A 331 4.86 -4.89 40.83
N VAL A 332 3.73 -4.82 41.52
CA VAL A 332 3.27 -3.62 42.18
C VAL A 332 3.60 -3.63 43.65
N VAL A 333 4.16 -2.55 44.15
CA VAL A 333 4.43 -2.33 45.56
C VAL A 333 3.27 -1.56 46.17
N PRO A 334 2.61 -2.07 47.22
CA PRO A 334 1.56 -1.35 47.93
C PRO A 334 2.07 0.00 48.50
N THR A 335 1.30 1.07 48.32
CA THR A 335 1.63 2.39 48.86
C THR A 335 1.33 2.50 50.35
N GLU A 336 0.36 1.73 50.85
CA GLU A 336 -0.05 1.68 52.25
C GLU A 336 0.03 0.24 52.72
N LEU A 337 0.65 0.04 53.90
CA LEU A 337 0.82 -1.24 54.55
C LEU A 337 0.22 -1.19 55.94
N THR A 338 -0.48 -2.23 56.35
CA THR A 338 -0.84 -2.45 57.77
C THR A 338 0.40 -2.74 58.60
N ASP A 339 0.30 -2.61 59.91
CA ASP A 339 1.45 -2.88 60.77
C ASP A 339 1.92 -4.35 60.70
N GLU A 340 1.01 -5.30 60.60
CA GLU A 340 1.31 -6.70 60.37
C GLU A 340 2.06 -6.91 59.03
N GLN A 341 1.66 -6.23 57.97
CA GLN A 341 2.34 -6.30 56.67
C GLN A 341 3.74 -5.71 56.73
N LYS A 342 3.93 -4.58 57.45
CA LYS A 342 5.25 -3.98 57.68
C LYS A 342 6.18 -4.95 58.41
N ASP A 343 5.69 -5.59 59.46
CA ASP A 343 6.48 -6.55 60.21
C ASP A 343 6.90 -7.75 59.36
N ALA A 344 6.01 -8.26 58.52
CA ALA A 344 6.31 -9.32 57.57
C ALA A 344 7.37 -8.90 56.53
N VAL A 345 7.28 -7.70 55.97
CA VAL A 345 8.27 -7.17 55.03
C VAL A 345 9.63 -6.93 55.70
N VAL A 346 9.65 -6.47 56.95
CA VAL A 346 10.89 -6.29 57.73
C VAL A 346 11.53 -7.67 58.04
N ALA A 347 10.74 -8.67 58.38
CA ALA A 347 11.23 -10.02 58.61
C ALA A 347 11.83 -10.63 57.32
N PHE A 348 11.16 -10.45 56.19
CA PHE A 348 11.67 -10.86 54.88
C PHE A 348 12.98 -10.15 54.54
N ALA A 349 13.06 -8.83 54.73
CA ALA A 349 14.24 -8.04 54.43
C ALA A 349 15.47 -8.47 55.28
N LYS A 350 15.24 -8.90 56.53
CA LYS A 350 16.31 -9.45 57.41
C LYS A 350 16.81 -10.81 56.94
N ALA A 351 15.95 -11.60 56.32
CA ALA A 351 16.31 -12.92 55.78
C ALA A 351 16.97 -12.87 54.38
N PHE A 352 17.01 -11.69 53.78
CA PHE A 352 17.56 -11.53 52.43
C PHE A 352 19.02 -11.08 52.50
N ASP A 353 19.94 -11.98 52.12
CA ASP A 353 21.38 -11.68 52.06
C ASP A 353 21.77 -11.12 50.67
N GLY A 354 22.43 -9.95 50.67
CA GLY A 354 22.95 -9.31 49.47
C GLY A 354 22.08 -8.17 48.97
N SER A 355 22.58 -7.49 47.96
CA SER A 355 21.89 -6.38 47.32
C SER A 355 21.73 -6.60 45.80
N PRO A 356 20.55 -6.42 45.23
CA PRO A 356 20.36 -6.51 43.79
C PRO A 356 21.22 -5.52 42.99
N ARG A 357 21.81 -4.51 43.71
CA ARG A 357 22.68 -3.50 43.12
C ARG A 357 24.17 -3.89 43.07
N ASP A 358 24.59 -4.96 43.70
CA ASP A 358 26.01 -5.34 43.82
C ASP A 358 26.68 -5.53 42.47
N ASN A 359 26.01 -6.16 41.51
CA ASN A 359 26.50 -6.34 40.16
C ASN A 359 26.67 -5.00 39.42
N VAL A 360 25.71 -4.08 39.55
CA VAL A 360 25.75 -2.76 38.92
C VAL A 360 26.87 -1.91 39.49
N LEU A 361 27.01 -1.94 40.84
CA LEU A 361 28.08 -1.23 41.51
C LEU A 361 29.47 -1.79 41.20
N ALA A 362 29.60 -3.11 41.03
CA ALA A 362 30.84 -3.76 40.61
C ALA A 362 31.21 -3.37 39.18
N GLN A 363 30.26 -3.38 38.24
CA GLN A 363 30.48 -2.97 36.85
C GLN A 363 30.85 -1.49 36.74
N ALA A 364 30.19 -0.61 37.49
CA ALA A 364 30.51 0.81 37.53
C ALA A 364 31.95 1.09 38.03
N LYS A 365 32.40 0.32 39.06
CA LYS A 365 33.77 0.41 39.55
C LYS A 365 34.80 -0.11 38.53
N GLN A 366 34.49 -1.15 37.79
CA GLN A 366 35.35 -1.68 36.71
C GLN A 366 35.46 -0.69 35.56
N ALA A 367 34.37 -0.10 35.11
CA ALA A 367 34.34 0.91 34.05
C ALA A 367 35.21 2.15 34.40
N LYS A 368 35.15 2.59 35.69
CA LYS A 368 36.02 3.68 36.17
C LYS A 368 37.50 3.33 36.17
N ARG A 369 37.86 2.09 36.47
CA ARG A 369 39.27 1.60 36.44
C ARG A 369 39.78 1.46 35.00
N ALA A 370 38.93 1.18 34.04
CA ALA A 370 39.35 1.06 32.64
C ALA A 370 39.49 2.44 31.94
N ALA A 371 38.94 3.51 32.52
CA ALA A 371 38.99 4.87 32.02
C ALA A 371 40.11 5.73 32.68
N SER A 372 40.82 5.17 33.69
CA SER A 372 41.99 5.76 34.35
C SER A 372 43.27 5.08 33.90
#